data_51ed4ca507bda151cb182ca9a7248f60
#
_entry.id   51ed4ca507bda151cb182ca9a7248f60
#
_cell.length_a   1.000
_cell.length_b   1.000
_cell.length_c   1.000
_cell.angle_alpha   90.00
_cell.angle_beta   90.00
_cell.angle_gamma   90.00
#
_symmetry.space_group_name_H-M   'P 1'
#
loop_
_entity.id
_entity.type
_entity.pdbx_description
1 polymer ?
#
loop_
_entity_poly.entity_id
_entity_poly.type
_entity_poly.pdbx_seq_one_letter_code
_entity_poly.pdbx_strand_id
1 'polypeptide(L)'
;FGIVNQMRRAAISITANIAEGYARIGQKDKLHFYNIAQGSLEETRSFVILSYDLGYLQEIDKERILNLAEEISRMLNSYCQGLIKYY
;
A
#
# COMPACT_ATOMS: atom_id res chain seq x y z
N PHE A 1 9.47 -6.12 -17.67
CA PHE A 1 8.57 -5.08 -18.18
C PHE A 1 7.16 -5.23 -17.62
N GLY A 2 6.55 -6.42 -17.72
CA GLY A 2 5.24 -6.66 -17.16
C GLY A 2 5.20 -6.43 -15.65
N ILE A 3 6.20 -6.94 -14.92
CA ILE A 3 6.26 -6.79 -13.48
C ILE A 3 6.46 -5.33 -13.06
N VAL A 4 7.24 -4.55 -13.81
CA VAL A 4 7.44 -3.13 -13.53
C VAL A 4 6.13 -2.37 -13.69
N ASN A 5 5.38 -2.65 -14.76
CA ASN A 5 4.08 -2.02 -14.97
C ASN A 5 3.07 -2.39 -13.90
N GLN A 6 3.04 -3.66 -13.49
CA GLN A 6 2.16 -4.11 -12.40
C GLN A 6 2.51 -3.45 -11.07
N MET A 7 3.79 -3.35 -10.77
CA MET A 7 4.26 -2.69 -9.55
C MET A 7 3.88 -1.20 -9.54
N ARG A 8 4.04 -0.53 -10.69
CA ARG A 8 3.66 0.87 -10.83
C ARG A 8 2.17 1.07 -10.61
N ARG A 9 1.34 0.20 -11.19
CA ARG A 9 -0.12 0.25 -10.99
C ARG A 9 -0.49 0.05 -9.53
N ALA A 10 0.12 -0.93 -8.87
CA ALA A 10 -0.12 -1.17 -7.45
C ALA A 10 0.27 0.05 -6.61
N ALA A 11 1.42 0.65 -6.89
CA ALA A 11 1.89 1.82 -6.17
C ALA A 11 0.96 3.03 -6.37
N ILE A 12 0.50 3.26 -7.60
CA ILE A 12 -0.45 4.34 -7.91
C ILE A 12 -1.76 4.09 -7.18
N SER A 13 -2.20 2.84 -7.11
CA SER A 13 -3.44 2.46 -6.43
C SER A 13 -3.39 2.79 -4.94
N ILE A 14 -2.24 2.63 -4.28
CA ILE A 14 -2.07 3.01 -2.87
C ILE A 14 -2.41 4.49 -2.70
N THR A 15 -1.77 5.36 -3.45
CA THR A 15 -1.95 6.80 -3.36
C THR A 15 -3.37 7.22 -3.72
N ALA A 16 -3.89 6.67 -4.82
CA ALA A 16 -5.23 7.01 -5.30
C ALA A 16 -6.30 6.65 -4.27
N ASN A 17 -6.18 5.47 -3.64
CA ASN A 17 -7.17 5.03 -2.66
C ASN A 17 -7.05 5.75 -1.32
N ILE A 18 -5.84 6.16 -0.92
CA ILE A 18 -5.68 7.02 0.24
C ILE A 18 -6.37 8.37 -0.02
N ALA A 19 -6.17 8.96 -1.19
CA ALA A 19 -6.81 10.23 -1.56
C ALA A 19 -8.33 10.10 -1.59
N GLU A 20 -8.86 9.03 -2.18
CA GLU A 20 -10.29 8.77 -2.21
C GLU A 20 -10.86 8.62 -0.80
N GLY A 21 -10.20 7.86 0.05
CA GLY A 21 -10.63 7.68 1.43
C GLY A 21 -10.62 8.99 2.21
N TYR A 22 -9.61 9.82 2.00
CA TYR A 22 -9.53 11.12 2.65
C TYR A 22 -10.68 12.03 2.24
N ALA A 23 -11.07 11.99 0.96
CA ALA A 23 -12.12 12.83 0.41
C ALA A 23 -13.53 12.41 0.84
N ARG A 24 -13.71 11.17 1.28
CA ARG A 24 -15.03 10.68 1.71
C ARG A 24 -15.42 11.26 3.06
N ILE A 25 -16.73 11.50 3.24
CA ILE A 25 -17.25 12.05 4.50
C ILE A 25 -17.53 10.92 5.48
N GLY A 26 -18.16 9.83 5.02
CA GLY A 26 -18.56 8.72 5.87
C GLY A 26 -17.39 7.85 6.30
N GLN A 27 -17.36 7.42 7.55
CA GLN A 27 -16.30 6.58 8.07
C GLN A 27 -16.24 5.22 7.36
N LYS A 28 -17.41 4.65 7.05
CA LYS A 28 -17.50 3.37 6.34
C LYS A 28 -16.88 3.47 4.96
N ASP A 29 -17.15 4.55 4.24
CA ASP A 29 -16.57 4.77 2.92
C ASP A 29 -15.07 5.00 3.01
N LYS A 30 -14.60 5.74 4.01
CA LYS A 30 -13.17 5.92 4.26
C LYS A 30 -12.48 4.57 4.45
N LEU A 31 -13.03 3.72 5.31
CA LEU A 31 -12.49 2.39 5.58
C LEU A 31 -12.42 1.54 4.32
N HIS A 32 -13.45 1.63 3.47
CA HIS A 32 -13.46 0.89 2.20
C HIS A 32 -12.24 1.23 1.34
N PHE A 33 -11.97 2.51 1.14
CA PHE A 33 -10.85 2.94 0.30
C PHE A 33 -9.49 2.68 0.96
N TYR A 34 -9.39 2.83 2.28
CA TYR A 34 -8.15 2.51 2.98
C TYR A 34 -7.85 1.01 2.97
N ASN A 35 -8.87 0.16 2.99
CA ASN A 35 -8.69 -1.27 2.84
C ASN A 35 -8.16 -1.64 1.44
N ILE A 36 -8.65 -0.96 0.40
CA ILE A 36 -8.12 -1.16 -0.94
C ILE A 36 -6.65 -0.72 -0.99
N ALA A 37 -6.32 0.40 -0.35
CA ALA A 37 -4.93 0.87 -0.28
C ALA A 37 -4.03 -0.16 0.41
N GLN A 38 -4.48 -0.79 1.50
CA GLN A 38 -3.72 -1.84 2.18
C GLN A 38 -3.49 -3.03 1.27
N GLY A 39 -4.51 -3.45 0.52
CA GLY A 39 -4.37 -4.54 -0.45
C GLY A 39 -3.34 -4.21 -1.54
N SER A 40 -3.36 -2.99 -2.05
CA SER A 40 -2.40 -2.51 -3.05
C SER A 40 -0.99 -2.46 -2.48
N LEU A 41 -0.86 -2.13 -1.19
CA LEU A 41 0.42 -2.11 -0.51
C LEU A 41 1.02 -3.52 -0.39
N GLU A 42 0.19 -4.50 -0.02
CA GLU A 42 0.63 -5.90 0.03
C GLU A 42 1.02 -6.41 -1.36
N GLU A 43 0.28 -6.04 -2.38
CA GLU A 43 0.61 -6.38 -3.77
C GLU A 43 1.97 -5.77 -4.15
N THR A 44 2.22 -4.52 -3.78
CA THR A 44 3.51 -3.86 -4.02
C THR A 44 4.64 -4.61 -3.33
N ARG A 45 4.46 -5.04 -2.09
CA ARG A 45 5.45 -5.85 -1.37
C ARG A 45 5.78 -7.14 -2.11
N SER A 46 4.75 -7.83 -2.59
CA SER A 46 4.93 -9.07 -3.34
C SER A 46 5.75 -8.85 -4.61
N PHE A 47 5.48 -7.77 -5.34
CA PHE A 47 6.25 -7.44 -6.55
C PHE A 47 7.69 -7.08 -6.22
N VAL A 48 7.95 -6.41 -5.11
CA VAL A 48 9.31 -6.07 -4.69
C VAL A 48 10.10 -7.35 -4.40
N ILE A 49 9.51 -8.28 -3.66
CA ILE A 49 10.15 -9.55 -3.33
C ILE A 49 10.43 -10.35 -4.61
N LEU A 50 9.45 -10.43 -5.51
CA LEU A 50 9.60 -11.13 -6.77
C LEU A 50 10.71 -10.49 -7.64
N SER A 51 10.74 -9.16 -7.70
CA SER A 51 11.76 -8.43 -8.45
C SER A 51 13.16 -8.72 -7.91
N TYR A 52 13.30 -8.82 -6.60
CA TYR A 52 14.56 -9.19 -5.97
C TYR A 52 14.94 -10.63 -6.35
N ASP A 53 14.01 -11.55 -6.25
CA ASP A 53 14.25 -12.97 -6.56
C ASP A 53 14.65 -13.17 -8.02
N LEU A 54 14.11 -12.34 -8.92
CA LEU A 54 14.44 -12.38 -10.34
C LEU A 54 15.74 -11.63 -10.69
N GLY A 55 16.38 -11.02 -9.70
CA GLY A 55 17.64 -10.32 -9.90
C GLY A 55 17.52 -8.90 -10.46
N TYR A 56 16.32 -8.33 -10.45
CA TYR A 56 16.09 -6.97 -10.96
C TYR A 56 16.32 -5.89 -9.91
N LEU A 57 16.49 -6.28 -8.64
CA LEU A 57 16.57 -5.35 -7.52
C LEU A 57 17.67 -5.82 -6.59
N GLN A 58 18.48 -4.88 -6.09
CA GLN A 58 19.50 -5.21 -5.10
C GLN A 58 18.87 -5.34 -3.72
N GLU A 59 19.52 -6.10 -2.84
CA GLU A 59 19.02 -6.37 -1.50
C GLU A 59 18.78 -5.10 -0.69
N ILE A 60 19.68 -4.12 -0.80
CA ILE A 60 19.53 -2.86 -0.07
C ILE A 60 18.29 -2.09 -0.49
N ASP A 61 17.98 -2.11 -1.78
CA ASP A 61 16.79 -1.44 -2.31
C ASP A 61 15.53 -2.19 -1.91
N LYS A 62 15.56 -3.53 -1.94
CA LYS A 62 14.45 -4.35 -1.47
C LYS A 62 14.12 -4.03 -0.02
N GLU A 63 15.12 -4.02 0.85
CA GLU A 63 14.90 -3.76 2.27
C GLU A 63 14.37 -2.34 2.52
N ARG A 64 14.92 -1.36 1.81
CA ARG A 64 14.46 0.02 1.93
C ARG A 64 12.98 0.16 1.56
N ILE A 65 12.57 -0.44 0.44
CA ILE A 65 11.18 -0.36 -0.02
C ILE A 65 10.26 -1.11 0.93
N LEU A 66 10.65 -2.32 1.38
CA LEU A 66 9.82 -3.08 2.31
C LEU A 66 9.67 -2.37 3.66
N ASN A 67 10.71 -1.69 4.13
CA ASN A 67 10.61 -0.91 5.37
C ASN A 67 9.67 0.27 5.22
N LEU A 68 9.72 0.98 4.09
CA LEU A 68 8.77 2.06 3.80
C LEU A 68 7.34 1.54 3.72
N ALA A 69 7.15 0.41 3.07
CA ALA A 69 5.83 -0.22 2.98
C ALA A 69 5.29 -0.59 4.36
N GLU A 70 6.15 -1.08 5.25
CA GLU A 70 5.78 -1.40 6.62
C GLU A 70 5.33 -0.15 7.38
N GLU A 71 6.06 0.96 7.25
CA GLU A 71 5.68 2.22 7.88
C GLU A 71 4.32 2.71 7.40
N ILE A 72 4.08 2.67 6.09
CA ILE A 72 2.80 3.08 5.50
C ILE A 72 1.68 2.18 6.02
N SER A 73 1.92 0.88 6.07
CA SER A 73 0.94 -0.09 6.57
C SER A 73 0.54 0.20 8.01
N ARG A 74 1.52 0.48 8.88
CA ARG A 74 1.24 0.81 10.28
C ARG A 74 0.44 2.09 10.41
N MET A 75 0.80 3.12 9.64
CA MET A 75 0.08 4.39 9.66
C MET A 75 -1.37 4.22 9.22
N LEU A 76 -1.59 3.48 8.13
CA LEU A 76 -2.95 3.19 7.65
C LEU A 76 -3.74 2.37 8.67
N ASN A 77 -3.13 1.35 9.26
CA ASN A 77 -3.78 0.55 10.28
C ASN A 77 -4.17 1.37 11.49
N SER A 78 -3.28 2.24 11.98
CA SER A 78 -3.58 3.12 13.10
C SER A 78 -4.76 4.03 12.79
N TYR A 79 -4.77 4.61 11.59
CA TYR A 79 -5.84 5.49 11.18
C TYR A 79 -7.17 4.73 11.08
N CYS A 80 -7.16 3.54 10.47
CA CYS A 80 -8.35 2.70 10.36
C CYS A 80 -8.88 2.28 11.73
N GLN A 81 -8.00 1.93 12.66
CA GLN A 81 -8.42 1.58 14.03
C GLN A 81 -9.08 2.76 14.72
N GLY A 82 -8.56 3.96 14.53
CA GLY A 82 -9.19 5.18 15.04
C GLY A 82 -10.59 5.38 14.47
N LEU A 83 -10.77 5.14 13.18
CA LEU A 83 -12.10 5.26 12.54
C LEU A 83 -13.07 4.21 13.09
N ILE A 84 -12.62 2.97 13.26
CA ILE A 84 -13.44 1.89 13.81
C ILE A 84 -13.87 2.21 15.23
N LYS A 85 -12.95 2.73 16.04
CA LYS A 85 -13.20 3.04 17.45
C LYS A 85 -14.33 4.05 17.64
N TYR A 86 -14.44 5.03 16.75
CA TYR A 86 -15.44 6.08 16.83
C TYR A 86 -16.60 5.89 15.86
N TYR A 87 -16.63 4.74 15.20
CA TYR A 87 -17.68 4.39 14.27
C TYR A 87 -18.92 3.90 15.03
#